data_7133cf3de97935f45d643ecd8d7e5aea
#
_entry.id   7133cf3de97935f45d643ecd8d7e5aea
#
_cell.length_a   1.000
_cell.length_b   1.000
_cell.length_c   1.000
_cell.angle_alpha   90.00
_cell.angle_beta   90.00
_cell.angle_gamma   90.00
#
_symmetry.space_group_name_H-M   'P 1'
#
loop_
_entity.id
_entity.type
_entity.pdbx_description
1 polymer ?
#
loop_
_entity_poly.entity_id
_entity_poly.type
_entity_poly.pdbx_seq_one_letter_code
_entity_poly.pdbx_strand_id
1 'polypeptide(L)'
;MNNKYEVFIQLLNFNREKYSAEKVFKDLVSLFAISLSNKVSFCQENSERYEKIYESYEKEEQYIFYALSAEMTRLFSNEKEPYDILGEIYKEITRKSYLRLLSNETTRVVGSELKEIININKKDKNGKMVEMNCGTGARILAYASTLSIFKLDYKSDLEVVAFDTDIINVFMTYIQLYFYEISAIVILMDKTSNKEIMRLYTPSYEDSFENLMVA
;
A
#
# COMPACT_ATOMS: atom_id res chain seq x y z
N MET A 1 10.99 17.42 -18.37
CA MET A 1 10.29 17.26 -17.08
C MET A 1 10.98 16.10 -16.37
N ASN A 2 11.64 16.34 -15.25
CA ASN A 2 12.20 15.23 -14.47
C ASN A 2 11.01 14.41 -13.94
N ASN A 3 10.94 13.15 -14.33
CA ASN A 3 9.95 12.24 -13.79
C ASN A 3 10.28 12.00 -12.31
N LYS A 4 9.33 12.26 -11.42
CA LYS A 4 9.45 12.08 -9.95
C LYS A 4 9.98 10.68 -9.59
N TYR A 5 9.70 9.68 -10.41
CA TYR A 5 10.05 8.27 -10.20
C TYR A 5 11.23 7.79 -11.05
N GLU A 6 11.94 8.70 -11.73
CA GLU A 6 12.98 8.34 -12.70
C GLU A 6 14.08 7.44 -12.07
N VAL A 7 14.61 7.82 -10.91
CA VAL A 7 15.64 7.04 -10.21
C VAL A 7 15.11 5.65 -9.83
N PHE A 8 13.90 5.59 -9.29
CA PHE A 8 13.28 4.32 -8.91
C PHE A 8 13.08 3.40 -10.12
N ILE A 9 12.60 3.94 -11.24
CA ILE A 9 12.40 3.18 -12.48
C ILE A 9 13.73 2.74 -13.10
N GLN A 10 14.79 3.55 -13.00
CA GLN A 10 16.14 3.14 -13.43
C GLN A 10 16.63 1.95 -12.59
N LEU A 11 16.48 1.99 -11.28
CA LEU A 11 16.82 0.89 -10.39
C LEU A 11 16.04 -0.39 -10.69
N LEU A 12 14.72 -0.29 -10.97
CA LEU A 12 13.91 -1.46 -11.39
C LEU A 12 14.42 -2.12 -12.67
N ASN A 13 15.13 -1.37 -13.50
CA ASN A 13 15.66 -1.83 -14.76
C ASN A 13 17.16 -2.23 -14.68
N PHE A 14 17.68 -2.52 -13.51
CA PHE A 14 19.11 -2.82 -13.28
C PHE A 14 19.66 -3.96 -14.13
N ASN A 15 18.85 -4.96 -14.45
CA ASN A 15 19.22 -6.10 -15.29
C ASN A 15 18.05 -6.47 -16.23
N ARG A 16 17.81 -5.63 -17.25
CA ARG A 16 16.69 -5.77 -18.21
C ARG A 16 16.74 -7.04 -19.07
N GLU A 17 17.92 -7.63 -19.22
CA GLU A 17 18.09 -8.84 -20.01
C GLU A 17 17.56 -10.07 -19.25
N LYS A 18 17.64 -10.05 -17.92
CA LYS A 18 17.26 -11.16 -17.04
C LYS A 18 15.87 -10.96 -16.42
N TYR A 19 15.51 -9.73 -16.07
CA TYR A 19 14.27 -9.42 -15.34
C TYR A 19 13.51 -8.24 -15.96
N SER A 20 12.19 -8.37 -16.08
CA SER A 20 11.34 -7.22 -16.38
C SER A 20 11.22 -6.29 -15.17
N ALA A 21 11.07 -4.98 -15.41
CA ALA A 21 10.82 -4.02 -14.33
C ALA A 21 9.58 -4.37 -13.50
N GLU A 22 8.54 -4.91 -14.14
CA GLU A 22 7.33 -5.37 -13.46
C GLU A 22 7.63 -6.52 -12.47
N LYS A 23 8.47 -7.50 -12.88
CA LYS A 23 8.89 -8.58 -12.00
C LYS A 23 9.65 -8.05 -10.78
N VAL A 24 10.68 -7.23 -11.01
CA VAL A 24 11.49 -6.64 -9.94
C VAL A 24 10.62 -5.80 -8.99
N PHE A 25 9.67 -5.04 -9.52
CA PHE A 25 8.73 -4.26 -8.71
C PHE A 25 7.85 -5.15 -7.83
N LYS A 26 7.26 -6.21 -8.38
CA LYS A 26 6.42 -7.13 -7.61
C LYS A 26 7.20 -7.83 -6.51
N ASP A 27 8.43 -8.24 -6.79
CA ASP A 27 9.31 -8.88 -5.81
C ASP A 27 9.71 -7.87 -4.72
N LEU A 28 10.08 -6.63 -5.08
CA LEU A 28 10.36 -5.57 -4.12
C LEU A 28 9.17 -5.31 -3.20
N VAL A 29 7.98 -5.11 -3.77
CA VAL A 29 6.75 -4.85 -3.00
C VAL A 29 6.47 -6.01 -2.04
N SER A 30 6.67 -7.26 -2.48
CA SER A 30 6.49 -8.44 -1.64
C SER A 30 7.51 -8.48 -0.49
N LEU A 31 8.81 -8.33 -0.81
CA LEU A 31 9.89 -8.33 0.19
C LEU A 31 9.68 -7.21 1.22
N PHE A 32 9.32 -6.02 0.74
CA PHE A 32 9.18 -4.85 1.60
C PHE A 32 7.96 -4.96 2.51
N ALA A 33 6.80 -5.37 1.97
CA ALA A 33 5.59 -5.58 2.76
C ALA A 33 5.78 -6.64 3.84
N ILE A 34 6.38 -7.78 3.49
CA ILE A 34 6.66 -8.86 4.44
C ILE A 34 7.63 -8.39 5.53
N SER A 35 8.70 -7.67 5.15
CA SER A 35 9.65 -7.12 6.12
C SER A 35 9.01 -6.16 7.11
N LEU A 36 8.10 -5.29 6.64
CA LEU A 36 7.33 -4.38 7.51
C LEU A 36 6.34 -5.14 8.40
N SER A 37 5.57 -6.05 7.81
CA SER A 37 4.54 -6.82 8.51
C SER A 37 5.13 -7.69 9.63
N ASN A 38 6.27 -8.35 9.39
CA ASN A 38 6.92 -9.19 10.38
C ASN A 38 7.51 -8.40 11.57
N LYS A 39 7.66 -7.08 11.46
CA LYS A 39 8.00 -6.21 12.59
C LYS A 39 6.79 -5.90 13.47
N VAL A 40 5.59 -5.91 12.91
CA VAL A 40 4.33 -5.68 13.61
C VAL A 40 3.82 -6.99 14.20
N SER A 41 3.67 -8.01 13.36
CA SER A 41 3.19 -9.33 13.75
C SER A 41 3.92 -10.40 12.94
N PHE A 42 4.78 -11.18 13.61
CA PHE A 42 5.60 -12.19 12.95
C PHE A 42 4.77 -13.34 12.39
N CYS A 43 5.02 -13.69 11.13
CA CYS A 43 4.40 -14.83 10.45
C CYS A 43 5.47 -15.67 9.73
N GLN A 44 5.57 -16.96 10.11
CA GLN A 44 6.54 -17.90 9.56
C GLN A 44 6.37 -18.09 8.05
N GLU A 45 5.13 -18.24 7.57
CA GLU A 45 4.84 -18.42 6.14
C GLU A 45 5.28 -17.22 5.31
N ASN A 46 5.14 -16.01 5.87
CA ASN A 46 5.63 -14.80 5.23
C ASN A 46 7.16 -14.78 5.17
N SER A 47 7.85 -15.24 6.21
CA SER A 47 9.30 -15.36 6.22
C SER A 47 9.82 -16.33 5.16
N GLU A 48 9.18 -17.47 5.01
CA GLU A 48 9.52 -18.47 3.98
C GLU A 48 9.27 -17.90 2.56
N ARG A 49 8.21 -17.15 2.38
CA ARG A 49 7.92 -16.43 1.12
C ARG A 49 8.99 -15.39 0.82
N TYR A 50 9.42 -14.62 1.83
CA TYR A 50 10.50 -13.67 1.71
C TYR A 50 11.78 -14.32 1.24
N GLU A 51 12.24 -15.37 1.92
CA GLU A 51 13.45 -16.13 1.59
C GLU A 51 13.39 -16.67 0.16
N LYS A 52 12.29 -17.30 -0.23
CA LYS A 52 12.10 -17.83 -1.58
C LYS A 52 12.23 -16.77 -2.68
N ILE A 53 11.70 -15.57 -2.45
CA ILE A 53 11.85 -14.46 -3.41
C ILE A 53 13.30 -13.96 -3.42
N TYR A 54 13.86 -13.71 -2.24
CA TYR A 54 15.20 -13.13 -2.09
C TYR A 54 16.30 -14.05 -2.66
N GLU A 55 16.22 -15.34 -2.39
CA GLU A 55 17.16 -16.37 -2.89
C GLU A 55 17.00 -16.65 -4.40
N SER A 56 15.94 -16.19 -5.04
CA SER A 56 15.78 -16.29 -6.50
C SER A 56 16.70 -15.34 -7.27
N TYR A 57 17.36 -14.42 -6.57
CA TYR A 57 18.35 -13.49 -7.10
C TYR A 57 19.76 -13.87 -6.67
N GLU A 58 20.75 -13.66 -7.56
CA GLU A 58 22.16 -13.83 -7.22
C GLU A 58 22.61 -12.87 -6.12
N LYS A 59 23.62 -13.20 -5.33
CA LYS A 59 24.05 -12.41 -4.18
C LYS A 59 24.37 -10.95 -4.54
N GLU A 60 24.97 -10.74 -5.70
CA GLU A 60 25.30 -9.43 -6.24
C GLU A 60 24.02 -8.64 -6.66
N GLU A 61 23.01 -9.38 -7.12
CA GLU A 61 21.72 -8.77 -7.51
C GLU A 61 20.84 -8.43 -6.31
N GLN A 62 20.98 -9.13 -5.19
CA GLN A 62 20.21 -8.89 -3.96
C GLN A 62 20.40 -7.47 -3.41
N TYR A 63 21.56 -6.87 -3.64
CA TYR A 63 21.84 -5.51 -3.18
C TYR A 63 20.93 -4.45 -3.80
N ILE A 64 20.32 -4.73 -4.97
CA ILE A 64 19.41 -3.79 -5.60
C ILE A 64 18.18 -3.51 -4.73
N PHE A 65 17.71 -4.52 -3.97
CA PHE A 65 16.55 -4.36 -3.11
C PHE A 65 16.79 -3.40 -1.95
N TYR A 66 18.02 -3.26 -1.46
CA TYR A 66 18.35 -2.23 -0.47
C TYR A 66 18.27 -0.82 -1.09
N ALA A 67 18.82 -0.63 -2.29
CA ALA A 67 18.75 0.64 -2.99
C ALA A 67 17.30 1.03 -3.34
N LEU A 68 16.51 0.06 -3.84
CA LEU A 68 15.08 0.24 -4.14
C LEU A 68 14.27 0.57 -2.88
N SER A 69 14.55 -0.12 -1.76
CA SER A 69 13.87 0.13 -0.49
C SER A 69 14.18 1.51 0.07
N ALA A 70 15.43 1.94 -0.03
CA ALA A 70 15.85 3.29 0.37
C ALA A 70 15.16 4.36 -0.47
N GLU A 71 15.12 4.17 -1.79
CA GLU A 71 14.46 5.10 -2.70
C GLU A 71 12.94 5.13 -2.50
N MET A 72 12.30 3.98 -2.25
CA MET A 72 10.90 3.90 -1.88
C MET A 72 10.61 4.71 -0.62
N THR A 73 11.41 4.51 0.43
CA THR A 73 11.28 5.26 1.69
C THR A 73 11.46 6.77 1.46
N ARG A 74 12.42 7.17 0.60
CA ARG A 74 12.61 8.58 0.21
C ARG A 74 11.39 9.16 -0.50
N LEU A 75 10.77 8.39 -1.39
CA LEU A 75 9.56 8.82 -2.10
C LEU A 75 8.41 9.10 -1.13
N PHE A 76 8.16 8.20 -0.18
CA PHE A 76 7.13 8.41 0.84
C PHE A 76 7.45 9.60 1.77
N SER A 77 8.70 9.75 2.18
CA SER A 77 9.13 10.85 3.07
C SER A 77 9.00 12.24 2.43
N ASN A 78 8.97 12.32 1.11
CA ASN A 78 8.80 13.58 0.39
C ASN A 78 7.33 13.98 0.19
N GLU A 79 6.39 13.07 0.41
CA GLU A 79 4.96 13.38 0.33
C GLU A 79 4.42 13.83 1.68
N LYS A 80 3.75 14.98 1.68
CA LYS A 80 3.15 15.53 2.90
C LYS A 80 1.74 14.99 3.16
N GLU A 81 1.06 14.60 2.11
CA GLU A 81 -0.33 14.13 2.14
C GLU A 81 -0.43 12.72 1.56
N PRO A 82 -1.39 11.91 2.01
CA PRO A 82 -1.60 10.58 1.45
C PRO A 82 -1.80 10.62 -0.07
N TYR A 83 -0.94 9.88 -0.79
CA TYR A 83 -0.93 9.83 -2.25
C TYR A 83 -0.55 8.43 -2.75
N ASP A 84 -1.16 7.97 -3.86
CA ASP A 84 -0.94 6.63 -4.43
C ASP A 84 0.37 6.54 -5.22
N ILE A 85 1.51 6.53 -4.51
CA ILE A 85 2.86 6.45 -5.09
C ILE A 85 3.06 5.13 -5.84
N LEU A 86 2.74 4.01 -5.19
CA LEU A 86 3.01 2.68 -5.77
C LEU A 86 2.11 2.40 -6.97
N GLY A 87 0.88 2.85 -6.95
CA GLY A 87 -0.02 2.74 -8.09
C GLY A 87 0.45 3.55 -9.30
N GLU A 88 0.98 4.76 -9.08
CA GLU A 88 1.56 5.58 -10.14
C GLU A 88 2.79 4.91 -10.79
N ILE A 89 3.72 4.40 -9.97
CA ILE A 89 4.89 3.66 -10.45
C ILE A 89 4.45 2.40 -11.22
N TYR A 90 3.51 1.62 -10.65
CA TYR A 90 3.04 0.39 -11.27
C TYR A 90 2.38 0.63 -12.64
N LYS A 91 1.61 1.70 -12.77
CA LYS A 91 1.04 2.12 -14.06
C LYS A 91 2.11 2.46 -15.07
N GLU A 92 3.14 3.17 -14.65
CA GLU A 92 4.22 3.60 -15.54
C GLU A 92 5.02 2.42 -16.09
N ILE A 93 5.42 1.47 -15.23
CA ILE A 93 6.22 0.30 -15.64
C ILE A 93 5.43 -0.74 -16.43
N THR A 94 4.14 -0.88 -16.18
CA THR A 94 3.28 -1.84 -16.91
C THR A 94 2.71 -1.29 -18.21
N ARG A 95 2.86 0.03 -18.47
CA ARG A 95 2.29 0.73 -19.63
C ARG A 95 0.79 0.45 -19.83
N LYS A 96 0.09 0.05 -18.80
CA LYS A 96 -1.35 -0.20 -18.84
C LYS A 96 -2.09 1.14 -18.83
N SER A 97 -2.21 1.79 -20.01
CA SER A 97 -2.97 3.04 -20.19
C SER A 97 -4.42 2.95 -19.72
N TYR A 98 -4.98 1.75 -19.69
CA TYR A 98 -6.33 1.46 -19.21
C TYR A 98 -6.51 1.82 -17.70
N LEU A 99 -5.52 1.52 -16.85
CA LEU A 99 -5.57 1.85 -15.43
C LEU A 99 -5.48 3.36 -15.18
N ARG A 100 -4.89 4.11 -16.11
CA ARG A 100 -4.79 5.58 -16.02
C ARG A 100 -6.15 6.28 -16.10
N LEU A 101 -7.08 5.73 -16.88
CA LEU A 101 -8.46 6.24 -16.97
C LEU A 101 -9.23 5.98 -15.66
N LEU A 102 -9.13 4.76 -15.11
CA LEU A 102 -9.84 4.38 -13.89
C LEU A 102 -9.38 5.17 -12.65
N SER A 103 -8.09 5.47 -12.51
CA SER A 103 -7.58 6.21 -11.34
C SER A 103 -7.99 7.68 -11.34
N ASN A 104 -8.02 8.33 -12.51
CA ASN A 104 -8.47 9.72 -12.61
C ASN A 104 -9.98 9.85 -12.37
N GLU A 105 -10.78 8.87 -12.78
CA GLU A 105 -12.20 8.82 -12.48
C GLU A 105 -12.45 8.48 -11.02
N THR A 106 -11.72 7.52 -10.43
CA THR A 106 -11.86 7.16 -9.02
C THR A 106 -11.58 8.35 -8.11
N THR A 107 -10.52 9.12 -8.37
CA THR A 107 -10.20 10.33 -7.59
C THR A 107 -11.27 11.42 -7.71
N ARG A 108 -11.91 11.58 -8.89
CA ARG A 108 -13.02 12.55 -9.09
C ARG A 108 -14.33 12.12 -8.44
N VAL A 109 -14.69 10.84 -8.56
CA VAL A 109 -15.93 10.28 -8.00
C VAL A 109 -15.84 10.27 -6.49
N VAL A 110 -14.71 9.84 -5.92
CA VAL A 110 -14.45 9.86 -4.48
C VAL A 110 -14.61 11.28 -3.89
N GLY A 111 -14.14 12.31 -4.59
CA GLY A 111 -14.28 13.71 -4.10
C GLY A 111 -15.73 14.21 -3.98
N SER A 112 -16.67 13.71 -4.79
CA SER A 112 -18.11 14.10 -4.72
C SER A 112 -18.87 13.25 -3.69
N GLU A 113 -18.64 11.95 -3.64
CA GLU A 113 -19.26 11.04 -2.66
C GLU A 113 -18.75 11.34 -1.23
N LEU A 114 -17.47 11.71 -1.09
CA LEU A 114 -16.88 12.04 0.20
C LEU A 114 -17.47 13.30 0.85
N LYS A 115 -17.93 14.28 0.08
CA LYS A 115 -18.64 15.43 0.67
C LYS A 115 -19.92 15.01 1.39
N GLU A 116 -20.63 14.01 0.90
CA GLU A 116 -21.82 13.48 1.55
C GLU A 116 -21.44 12.65 2.79
N ILE A 117 -20.42 11.78 2.70
CA ILE A 117 -19.96 10.94 3.81
C ILE A 117 -19.38 11.78 4.95
N ILE A 118 -18.58 12.82 4.66
CA ILE A 118 -18.02 13.71 5.69
C ILE A 118 -19.12 14.50 6.39
N ASN A 119 -20.19 14.90 5.67
CA ASN A 119 -21.33 15.55 6.30
C ASN A 119 -22.13 14.64 7.24
N ILE A 120 -22.13 13.31 6.97
CA ILE A 120 -22.78 12.31 7.82
C ILE A 120 -21.91 12.00 9.06
N ASN A 121 -20.59 11.94 8.93
CA ASN A 121 -19.66 11.48 9.97
C ASN A 121 -19.15 12.57 10.92
N LYS A 122 -19.55 13.82 10.79
CA LYS A 122 -19.20 14.86 11.79
C LYS A 122 -19.68 14.57 13.22
N LYS A 123 -20.50 13.52 13.41
CA LYS A 123 -21.01 13.10 14.73
C LYS A 123 -20.29 11.89 15.33
N ASP A 124 -19.61 11.05 14.54
CA ASP A 124 -18.88 9.88 15.01
C ASP A 124 -17.39 10.05 14.76
N LYS A 125 -16.62 10.17 15.85
CA LYS A 125 -15.16 10.39 15.82
C LYS A 125 -14.34 9.19 15.28
N ASN A 126 -14.94 8.06 14.94
CA ASN A 126 -14.26 6.87 14.45
C ASN A 126 -14.82 6.50 13.07
N GLY A 127 -14.28 7.12 12.02
CA GLY A 127 -14.59 6.76 10.65
C GLY A 127 -14.05 5.39 10.30
N LYS A 128 -14.93 4.35 10.29
CA LYS A 128 -14.57 3.02 9.80
C LYS A 128 -14.82 2.95 8.30
N MET A 129 -13.77 2.57 7.56
CA MET A 129 -13.85 2.36 6.11
C MET A 129 -13.62 0.90 5.77
N VAL A 130 -14.52 0.31 4.97
CA VAL A 130 -14.35 -1.03 4.41
C VAL A 130 -14.18 -0.92 2.90
N GLU A 131 -13.05 -1.43 2.37
CA GLU A 131 -12.74 -1.42 0.94
C GLU A 131 -12.58 -2.84 0.41
N MET A 132 -13.54 -3.32 -0.39
CA MET A 132 -13.62 -4.73 -0.83
C MET A 132 -12.71 -5.09 -2.02
N ASN A 133 -12.22 -4.11 -2.76
CA ASN A 133 -11.26 -4.29 -3.86
C ASN A 133 -10.25 -3.15 -3.77
N CYS A 134 -9.32 -3.27 -2.82
CA CYS A 134 -8.48 -2.13 -2.46
C CYS A 134 -7.49 -1.72 -3.56
N GLY A 135 -7.14 -2.64 -4.48
CA GLY A 135 -6.16 -2.36 -5.52
C GLY A 135 -4.84 -1.89 -4.92
N THR A 136 -4.38 -0.71 -5.34
CA THR A 136 -3.19 -0.07 -4.76
C THR A 136 -3.46 0.72 -3.48
N GLY A 137 -4.72 0.83 -3.04
CA GLY A 137 -5.13 1.68 -1.93
C GLY A 137 -5.52 3.10 -2.32
N ALA A 138 -5.57 3.42 -3.62
CA ALA A 138 -5.79 4.77 -4.12
C ALA A 138 -7.04 5.46 -3.55
N ARG A 139 -8.15 4.72 -3.38
CA ARG A 139 -9.40 5.25 -2.82
C ARG A 139 -9.25 5.59 -1.34
N ILE A 140 -8.59 4.72 -0.56
CA ILE A 140 -8.34 4.93 0.87
C ILE A 140 -7.46 6.18 1.06
N LEU A 141 -6.39 6.29 0.25
CA LEU A 141 -5.47 7.42 0.31
C LEU A 141 -6.16 8.74 -0.11
N ALA A 142 -7.01 8.71 -1.13
CA ALA A 142 -7.81 9.86 -1.52
C ALA A 142 -8.77 10.29 -0.40
N TYR A 143 -9.35 9.33 0.33
CA TYR A 143 -10.19 9.61 1.49
C TYR A 143 -9.38 10.25 2.62
N ALA A 144 -8.24 9.66 3.00
CA ALA A 144 -7.36 10.20 4.03
C ALA A 144 -6.87 11.62 3.69
N SER A 145 -6.45 11.86 2.43
CA SER A 145 -6.07 13.19 1.95
C SER A 145 -7.23 14.19 2.03
N THR A 146 -8.46 13.74 1.76
CA THR A 146 -9.64 14.61 1.88
C THR A 146 -9.91 14.97 3.33
N LEU A 147 -9.78 14.05 4.29
CA LEU A 147 -9.88 14.34 5.72
C LEU A 147 -8.88 15.43 6.13
N SER A 148 -7.62 15.32 5.68
CA SER A 148 -6.58 16.31 5.92
C SER A 148 -6.97 17.71 5.41
N ILE A 149 -7.52 17.82 4.20
CA ILE A 149 -8.01 19.07 3.63
C ILE A 149 -9.10 19.71 4.52
N PHE A 150 -9.95 18.90 5.15
CA PHE A 150 -10.97 19.35 6.08
C PHE A 150 -10.47 19.55 7.51
N LYS A 151 -9.15 19.49 7.75
CA LYS A 151 -8.51 19.61 9.05
C LYS A 151 -8.97 18.55 10.07
N LEU A 152 -9.29 17.36 9.56
CA LEU A 152 -9.51 16.15 10.35
C LEU A 152 -8.23 15.33 10.34
N ASP A 153 -7.92 14.72 11.47
CA ASP A 153 -6.71 13.90 11.60
C ASP A 153 -7.02 12.46 11.18
N TYR A 154 -6.72 12.13 9.93
CA TYR A 154 -6.95 10.78 9.40
C TYR A 154 -6.18 9.69 10.15
N LYS A 155 -5.07 10.05 10.85
CA LYS A 155 -4.29 9.08 11.62
C LYS A 155 -5.05 8.61 12.87
N SER A 156 -5.81 9.49 13.49
CA SER A 156 -6.64 9.18 14.66
C SER A 156 -8.09 8.88 14.32
N ASP A 157 -8.60 9.40 13.21
CA ASP A 157 -10.04 9.40 12.91
C ASP A 157 -10.43 8.36 11.82
N LEU A 158 -9.46 7.67 11.20
CA LEU A 158 -9.71 6.70 10.15
C LEU A 158 -9.18 5.31 10.54
N GLU A 159 -10.08 4.33 10.57
CA GLU A 159 -9.76 2.90 10.70
C GLU A 159 -10.21 2.17 9.42
N VAL A 160 -9.33 1.37 8.83
CA VAL A 160 -9.56 0.74 7.53
C VAL A 160 -9.53 -0.78 7.62
N VAL A 161 -10.49 -1.43 6.97
CA VAL A 161 -10.41 -2.85 6.64
C VAL A 161 -10.46 -3.00 5.13
N ALA A 162 -9.34 -3.41 4.54
CA ALA A 162 -9.17 -3.49 3.09
C ALA A 162 -9.00 -4.93 2.64
N PHE A 163 -9.64 -5.30 1.53
CA PHE A 163 -9.61 -6.63 0.95
C PHE A 163 -9.17 -6.58 -0.51
N ASP A 164 -8.43 -7.59 -0.96
CA ASP A 164 -8.19 -7.87 -2.38
C ASP A 164 -7.91 -9.36 -2.59
N THR A 165 -8.01 -9.82 -3.82
CA THR A 165 -7.67 -11.20 -4.23
C THR A 165 -6.30 -11.28 -4.92
N ASP A 166 -5.67 -10.15 -5.22
CA ASP A 166 -4.31 -10.05 -5.75
C ASP A 166 -3.35 -9.66 -4.63
N ILE A 167 -2.38 -10.54 -4.36
CA ILE A 167 -1.39 -10.36 -3.30
C ILE A 167 -0.54 -9.08 -3.50
N ILE A 168 -0.27 -8.69 -4.75
CA ILE A 168 0.52 -7.48 -5.03
C ILE A 168 -0.29 -6.23 -4.70
N ASN A 169 -1.60 -6.24 -4.95
CA ASN A 169 -2.50 -5.19 -4.52
C ASN A 169 -2.53 -5.06 -2.99
N VAL A 170 -2.69 -6.19 -2.28
CA VAL A 170 -2.64 -6.24 -0.81
C VAL A 170 -1.34 -5.64 -0.28
N PHE A 171 -0.20 -6.04 -0.85
CA PHE A 171 1.11 -5.54 -0.42
C PHE A 171 1.31 -4.05 -0.74
N MET A 172 0.91 -3.58 -1.92
CA MET A 172 0.97 -2.14 -2.25
C MET A 172 0.11 -1.30 -1.30
N THR A 173 -1.13 -1.73 -1.09
CA THR A 173 -2.03 -1.07 -0.14
C THR A 173 -1.42 -1.05 1.26
N TYR A 174 -0.95 -2.20 1.77
CA TYR A 174 -0.35 -2.29 3.09
C TYR A 174 0.84 -1.34 3.28
N ILE A 175 1.80 -1.34 2.34
CA ILE A 175 2.97 -0.45 2.40
C ILE A 175 2.54 1.01 2.48
N GLN A 176 1.60 1.42 1.64
CA GLN A 176 1.14 2.80 1.59
C GLN A 176 0.44 3.22 2.88
N LEU A 177 -0.46 2.37 3.41
CA LEU A 177 -1.13 2.64 4.69
C LEU A 177 -0.16 2.67 5.87
N TYR A 178 0.87 1.81 5.85
CA TYR A 178 1.94 1.80 6.84
C TYR A 178 2.70 3.14 6.87
N PHE A 179 3.15 3.63 5.71
CA PHE A 179 3.93 4.89 5.64
C PHE A 179 3.12 6.14 5.99
N TYR A 180 1.84 6.15 5.68
CA TYR A 180 0.95 7.25 6.04
C TYR A 180 0.34 7.12 7.45
N GLU A 181 0.77 6.10 8.22
CA GLU A 181 0.34 5.87 9.61
C GLU A 181 -1.19 5.72 9.72
N ILE A 182 -1.82 5.13 8.71
CA ILE A 182 -3.26 4.86 8.70
C ILE A 182 -3.52 3.55 9.45
N SER A 183 -4.42 3.58 10.45
CA SER A 183 -4.86 2.39 11.18
C SER A 183 -5.60 1.43 10.24
N ALA A 184 -5.04 0.25 9.97
CA ALA A 184 -5.61 -0.64 8.97
C ALA A 184 -5.31 -2.13 9.20
N ILE A 185 -6.28 -2.95 8.74
CA ILE A 185 -6.08 -4.36 8.41
C ILE A 185 -6.20 -4.52 6.91
N VAL A 186 -5.20 -5.14 6.26
CA VAL A 186 -5.24 -5.45 4.83
C VAL A 186 -5.26 -6.97 4.65
N ILE A 187 -6.26 -7.50 3.95
CA ILE A 187 -6.60 -8.91 3.91
C ILE A 187 -6.54 -9.44 2.47
N LEU A 188 -5.75 -10.50 2.27
CA LEU A 188 -5.78 -11.28 1.04
C LEU A 188 -6.88 -12.32 1.13
N MET A 189 -7.80 -12.31 0.15
CA MET A 189 -8.90 -13.26 0.04
C MET A 189 -8.65 -14.27 -1.08
N ASP A 190 -9.06 -15.51 -0.85
CA ASP A 190 -9.13 -16.48 -1.94
C ASP A 190 -10.28 -16.14 -2.88
N LYS A 191 -9.97 -16.00 -4.17
CA LYS A 191 -10.93 -15.58 -5.20
C LYS A 191 -12.10 -16.54 -5.38
N THR A 192 -11.90 -17.82 -5.06
CA THR A 192 -12.86 -18.89 -5.33
C THR A 192 -13.71 -19.19 -4.11
N SER A 193 -13.07 -19.31 -2.95
CA SER A 193 -13.74 -19.72 -1.71
C SER A 193 -14.18 -18.55 -0.83
N ASN A 194 -13.76 -17.31 -1.16
CA ASN A 194 -13.94 -16.11 -0.32
C ASN A 194 -13.40 -16.31 1.12
N LYS A 195 -12.40 -17.19 1.28
CA LYS A 195 -11.72 -17.37 2.57
C LYS A 195 -10.51 -16.46 2.65
N GLU A 196 -10.23 -16.02 3.84
CA GLU A 196 -9.00 -15.30 4.15
C GLU A 196 -7.78 -16.21 3.99
N ILE A 197 -6.76 -15.71 3.26
CA ILE A 197 -5.47 -16.38 3.08
C ILE A 197 -4.41 -15.74 3.96
N MET A 198 -4.41 -14.40 4.07
CA MET A 198 -3.40 -13.64 4.77
C MET A 198 -4.01 -12.36 5.33
N ARG A 199 -3.47 -11.90 6.46
CA ARG A 199 -3.87 -10.66 7.12
C ARG A 199 -2.63 -9.88 7.54
N LEU A 200 -2.61 -8.59 7.25
CA LEU A 200 -1.53 -7.69 7.59
C LEU A 200 -2.08 -6.52 8.42
N TYR A 201 -1.42 -6.22 9.52
CA TYR A 201 -1.77 -5.13 10.42
C TYR A 201 -0.79 -3.98 10.27
N THR A 202 -1.28 -2.75 10.16
CA THR A 202 -0.40 -1.59 10.33
C THR A 202 -0.09 -1.35 11.81
N PRO A 203 1.05 -0.72 12.16
CA PRO A 203 1.38 -0.44 13.57
C PRO A 203 0.28 0.34 14.28
N SER A 204 -0.29 1.35 13.64
CA SER A 204 -1.37 2.18 14.19
C SER A 204 -2.64 1.39 14.52
N TYR A 205 -2.88 0.25 13.86
CA TYR A 205 -4.01 -0.61 14.18
C TYR A 205 -3.75 -1.47 15.42
N GLU A 206 -2.57 -2.04 15.55
CA GLU A 206 -2.17 -2.87 16.67
C GLU A 206 -2.20 -2.07 17.99
N ASP A 207 -1.64 -0.86 17.99
CA ASP A 207 -1.66 0.07 19.12
C ASP A 207 -3.10 0.41 19.57
N SER A 208 -4.03 0.59 18.61
CA SER A 208 -5.43 0.87 18.94
C SER A 208 -6.16 -0.33 19.55
N PHE A 209 -5.80 -1.55 19.14
CA PHE A 209 -6.40 -2.78 19.66
C PHE A 209 -5.88 -3.14 21.05
N GLU A 210 -4.58 -2.96 21.31
CA GLU A 210 -3.98 -3.19 22.63
C GLU A 210 -4.56 -2.22 23.68
N ASN A 211 -4.77 -0.96 23.34
CA ASN A 211 -5.38 0.03 24.23
C ASN A 211 -6.85 -0.29 24.58
N LEU A 212 -7.57 -1.01 23.72
CA LEU A 212 -8.95 -1.47 24.01
C LEU A 212 -9.00 -2.69 24.93
N MET A 213 -7.91 -3.49 24.96
CA MET A 213 -7.83 -4.69 25.84
C MET A 213 -7.35 -4.36 27.25
N VAL A 214 -6.76 -3.19 27.47
CA VAL A 214 -6.23 -2.73 28.77
C VAL A 214 -7.23 -1.80 29.51
N ALA A 215 -8.28 -1.36 28.86
CA ALA A 215 -9.35 -0.52 29.45
C ALA A 215 -10.58 -1.35 29.83
#